data_50232bdf86f48166c28d90b72822e92b
#
_entry.id   50232bdf86f48166c28d90b72822e92b
#
_cell.length_a   1.000
_cell.length_b   1.000
_cell.length_c   1.000
_cell.angle_alpha   90.00
_cell.angle_beta   90.00
_cell.angle_gamma   90.00
#
_symmetry.space_group_name_H-M   'P 1'
#
loop_
_entity.id
_entity.type
_entity.pdbx_description
1 polymer ?
#
loop_
_entity_poly.entity_id
_entity_poly.type
_entity_poly.pdbx_seq_one_letter_code
_entity_poly.pdbx_strand_id
1 'polypeptide(L)'
;MLFDNTTKLRTKKVLLEPSTEALRTGCATAYQALSRQCFPMVWKYLRNNHGSREDAIDLLQEATFVLYRNLQKEDFMLTCKASSYIYAVCRQNWLYFLRKQRLSSIDLTSLVDTVPEETRPVESLTDEQLNALLDKLDQVSKQLLVLFYYQNMSLEEIAARLNLTNANTAKVRKFRCLNRLKQFAKCM
;
A
#
# COMPACT_ATOMS: atom_id res chain seq x y z
N MET A 1 -33.22 42.32 -9.01
CA MET A 1 -32.95 41.07 -8.28
C MET A 1 -31.95 40.28 -9.09
N LEU A 2 -30.68 40.49 -8.81
CA LEU A 2 -29.54 39.83 -9.47
C LEU A 2 -29.05 38.72 -8.53
N PHE A 3 -29.22 37.46 -8.93
CA PHE A 3 -28.69 36.30 -8.21
C PHE A 3 -27.21 36.14 -8.60
N ASP A 4 -26.33 36.52 -7.69
CA ASP A 4 -24.93 36.24 -7.75
C ASP A 4 -24.69 34.75 -7.50
N ASN A 5 -24.40 34.02 -8.56
CA ASN A 5 -24.09 32.58 -8.53
C ASN A 5 -22.56 32.45 -8.51
N THR A 6 -21.97 32.73 -7.33
CA THR A 6 -20.53 32.55 -7.13
C THR A 6 -20.25 31.06 -6.98
N THR A 7 -20.04 30.39 -8.12
CA THR A 7 -19.53 29.02 -8.20
C THR A 7 -18.18 28.94 -7.48
N LYS A 8 -18.19 28.44 -6.25
CA LYS A 8 -17.00 28.11 -5.48
C LYS A 8 -16.23 27.00 -6.21
N LEU A 9 -15.38 27.39 -7.15
CA LEU A 9 -14.34 26.54 -7.72
C LEU A 9 -13.43 26.08 -6.58
N ARG A 10 -13.69 24.88 -6.10
CA ARG A 10 -12.83 24.16 -5.17
C ARG A 10 -11.57 23.77 -5.94
N THR A 11 -10.64 24.70 -6.08
CA THR A 11 -9.30 24.42 -6.60
C THR A 11 -8.68 23.34 -5.75
N LYS A 12 -8.66 22.13 -6.29
CA LYS A 12 -7.91 21.00 -5.77
C LYS A 12 -6.45 21.44 -5.82
N LYS A 13 -5.93 21.95 -4.68
CA LYS A 13 -4.53 22.31 -4.53
C LYS A 13 -3.73 21.03 -4.79
N VAL A 14 -3.23 20.89 -6.01
CA VAL A 14 -2.30 19.81 -6.37
C VAL A 14 -1.06 20.09 -5.53
N LEU A 15 -0.95 19.40 -4.41
CA LEU A 15 0.26 19.41 -3.60
C LEU A 15 1.33 18.72 -4.44
N LEU A 16 2.23 19.53 -5.00
CA LEU A 16 3.39 19.02 -5.73
C LEU A 16 4.18 18.11 -4.79
N GLU A 17 4.43 16.87 -5.20
CA GLU A 17 5.28 15.99 -4.43
C GLU A 17 6.69 16.58 -4.32
N PRO A 18 7.37 16.47 -3.15
CA PRO A 18 8.75 16.90 -3.03
C PRO A 18 9.63 16.12 -3.99
N SER A 19 10.65 16.77 -4.55
CA SER A 19 11.61 16.10 -5.42
C SER A 19 12.38 15.03 -4.66
N THR A 20 12.73 13.94 -5.33
CA THR A 20 13.54 12.85 -4.75
C THR A 20 14.88 13.37 -4.25
N GLU A 21 15.45 14.37 -4.93
CA GLU A 21 16.69 15.05 -4.53
C GLU A 21 16.54 15.72 -3.15
N ALA A 22 15.48 16.49 -2.95
CA ALA A 22 15.20 17.15 -1.67
C ALA A 22 14.97 16.14 -0.54
N LEU A 23 14.40 14.98 -0.83
CA LEU A 23 14.23 13.90 0.14
C LEU A 23 15.59 13.21 0.42
N ARG A 24 16.43 13.01 -0.58
CA ARG A 24 17.77 12.42 -0.42
C ARG A 24 18.69 13.32 0.43
N THR A 25 18.63 14.62 0.27
CA THR A 25 19.40 15.58 1.08
C THR A 25 18.88 15.75 2.51
N GLY A 26 17.77 15.10 2.86
CA GLY A 26 17.20 15.20 4.22
C GLY A 26 16.49 16.52 4.51
N CYS A 27 16.02 17.23 3.48
CA CYS A 27 15.34 18.52 3.64
C CYS A 27 14.09 18.38 4.51
N ALA A 28 14.09 18.96 5.71
CA ALA A 28 13.00 18.84 6.68
C ALA A 28 11.65 19.34 6.13
N THR A 29 11.66 20.43 5.35
CA THR A 29 10.42 20.96 4.73
C THR A 29 9.84 20.01 3.69
N ALA A 30 10.69 19.29 2.93
CA ALA A 30 10.26 18.28 1.97
C ALA A 30 9.59 17.09 2.68
N TYR A 31 10.17 16.60 3.77
CA TYR A 31 9.58 15.53 4.57
C TYR A 31 8.29 15.95 5.27
N GLN A 32 8.20 17.18 5.78
CA GLN A 32 6.96 17.70 6.34
C GLN A 32 5.84 17.80 5.30
N ALA A 33 6.16 18.27 4.08
CA ALA A 33 5.20 18.33 2.99
C ALA A 33 4.71 16.93 2.60
N LEU A 34 5.62 15.96 2.48
CA LEU A 34 5.31 14.57 2.18
C LEU A 34 4.42 13.95 3.26
N SER A 35 4.74 14.15 4.53
CA SER A 35 3.94 13.63 5.67
C SER A 35 2.53 14.23 5.67
N ARG A 36 2.40 15.55 5.46
CA ARG A 36 1.08 16.20 5.35
C ARG A 36 0.25 15.66 4.19
N GLN A 37 0.89 15.34 3.08
CA GLN A 37 0.23 14.77 1.90
C GLN A 37 -0.21 13.33 2.14
N CYS A 38 0.61 12.51 2.79
CA CYS A 38 0.34 11.08 3.02
C CYS A 38 -0.64 10.84 4.16
N PHE A 39 -0.66 11.70 5.18
CA PHE A 39 -1.45 11.48 6.40
C PHE A 39 -2.94 11.18 6.15
N PRO A 40 -3.69 11.93 5.31
CA PRO A 40 -5.10 11.64 5.09
C PRO A 40 -5.37 10.25 4.53
N MET A 41 -4.47 9.76 3.67
CA MET A 41 -4.58 8.45 3.03
C MET A 41 -4.24 7.33 4.02
N VAL A 42 -3.16 7.49 4.79
CA VAL A 42 -2.74 6.55 5.83
C VAL A 42 -3.80 6.48 6.93
N TRP A 43 -4.28 7.64 7.41
CA TRP A 43 -5.34 7.70 8.41
C TRP A 43 -6.64 7.04 7.95
N LYS A 44 -7.07 7.30 6.71
CA LYS A 44 -8.25 6.64 6.15
C LYS A 44 -8.11 5.11 6.15
N TYR A 45 -6.92 4.63 5.80
CA TYR A 45 -6.63 3.19 5.79
C TYR A 45 -6.66 2.60 7.21
N LEU A 46 -5.97 3.21 8.18
CA LEU A 46 -5.93 2.71 9.55
C LEU A 46 -7.31 2.73 10.21
N ARG A 47 -8.03 3.83 10.06
CA ARG A 47 -9.40 3.95 10.59
C ARG A 47 -10.31 2.82 10.11
N ASN A 48 -10.19 2.43 8.85
CA ASN A 48 -10.96 1.31 8.28
C ASN A 48 -10.46 -0.07 8.75
N ASN A 49 -9.30 -0.12 9.41
CA ASN A 49 -8.66 -1.33 9.93
C ASN A 49 -8.44 -1.25 11.44
N HIS A 50 -9.34 -0.61 12.17
CA HIS A 50 -9.36 -0.51 13.64
C HIS A 50 -8.13 0.18 14.26
N GLY A 51 -7.38 0.99 13.50
CA GLY A 51 -6.27 1.79 14.01
C GLY A 51 -6.74 3.12 14.57
N SER A 52 -5.98 3.65 15.53
CA SER A 52 -6.13 4.99 16.09
C SER A 52 -5.45 6.04 15.21
N ARG A 53 -5.70 7.31 15.52
CA ARG A 53 -5.03 8.43 14.86
C ARG A 53 -3.55 8.49 15.24
N GLU A 54 -3.24 8.15 16.47
CA GLU A 54 -1.89 8.05 17.01
C GLU A 54 -1.10 6.98 16.26
N ASP A 55 -1.67 5.79 16.06
CA ASP A 55 -1.06 4.74 15.25
C ASP A 55 -0.74 5.22 13.82
N ALA A 56 -1.62 6.05 13.23
CA ALA A 56 -1.38 6.58 11.90
C ALA A 56 -0.21 7.58 11.85
N ILE A 57 -0.03 8.37 12.91
CA ILE A 57 1.09 9.31 13.07
C ILE A 57 2.39 8.52 13.23
N ASP A 58 2.41 7.54 14.12
CA ASP A 58 3.60 6.73 14.42
C ASP A 58 4.05 5.94 13.20
N LEU A 59 3.14 5.26 12.53
CA LEU A 59 3.45 4.53 11.30
C LEU A 59 3.95 5.44 10.19
N LEU A 60 3.41 6.65 10.07
CA LEU A 60 3.85 7.61 9.09
C LEU A 60 5.26 8.11 9.38
N GLN A 61 5.59 8.34 10.64
CA GLN A 61 6.95 8.72 11.07
C GLN A 61 7.94 7.59 10.77
N GLU A 62 7.59 6.35 11.13
CA GLU A 62 8.42 5.18 10.87
C GLU A 62 8.65 4.98 9.37
N ALA A 63 7.59 5.03 8.55
CA ALA A 63 7.69 4.90 7.11
C ALA A 63 8.54 6.01 6.47
N THR A 64 8.44 7.22 6.99
CA THR A 64 9.25 8.37 6.57
C THR A 64 10.74 8.14 6.88
N PHE A 65 11.05 7.60 8.05
CA PHE A 65 12.41 7.24 8.44
C PHE A 65 12.98 6.09 7.60
N VAL A 66 12.17 5.08 7.29
CA VAL A 66 12.53 3.98 6.39
C VAL A 66 12.86 4.51 4.99
N LEU A 67 12.04 5.42 4.45
CA LEU A 67 12.31 6.06 3.17
C LEU A 67 13.65 6.82 3.20
N TYR A 68 13.87 7.64 4.23
CA TYR A 68 15.11 8.39 4.39
C TYR A 68 16.33 7.45 4.40
N ARG A 69 16.33 6.41 5.23
CA ARG A 69 17.42 5.43 5.31
C ARG A 69 17.68 4.74 3.97
N ASN A 70 16.63 4.40 3.24
CA ASN A 70 16.79 3.75 1.95
C ASN A 70 17.36 4.71 0.90
N LEU A 71 16.94 5.98 0.89
CA LEU A 71 17.50 7.00 -0.01
C LEU A 71 18.97 7.31 0.24
N GLN A 72 19.53 6.97 1.42
CA GLN A 72 20.96 7.12 1.71
C GLN A 72 21.82 5.98 1.12
N LYS A 73 21.20 4.88 0.69
CA LYS A 73 21.94 3.78 0.05
C LYS A 73 22.22 4.12 -1.40
N GLU A 74 23.44 3.83 -1.85
CA GLU A 74 23.88 4.14 -3.22
C GLU A 74 23.10 3.36 -4.30
N ASP A 75 22.75 2.12 -3.99
CA ASP A 75 22.04 1.20 -4.88
C ASP A 75 20.51 1.36 -4.85
N PHE A 76 19.98 2.22 -3.95
CA PHE A 76 18.54 2.41 -3.84
C PHE A 76 18.04 3.50 -4.80
N MET A 77 17.18 3.09 -5.72
CA MET A 77 16.45 3.99 -6.60
C MET A 77 14.95 3.98 -6.26
N LEU A 78 14.41 5.16 -5.93
CA LEU A 78 12.98 5.31 -5.74
C LEU A 78 12.30 5.40 -7.13
N THR A 79 11.69 4.32 -7.56
CA THR A 79 11.11 4.18 -8.90
C THR A 79 9.59 4.39 -8.91
N CYS A 80 9.00 4.79 -7.78
CA CYS A 80 7.59 5.20 -7.66
C CYS A 80 7.51 6.54 -6.94
N LYS A 81 6.30 7.12 -6.86
CA LYS A 81 6.07 8.33 -6.07
C LYS A 81 6.41 8.08 -4.60
N ALA A 82 7.06 9.04 -3.94
CA ALA A 82 7.40 8.94 -2.51
C ALA A 82 6.16 8.70 -1.64
N SER A 83 5.03 9.32 -1.97
CA SER A 83 3.75 9.10 -1.30
C SER A 83 3.25 7.64 -1.41
N SER A 84 3.40 7.03 -2.58
CA SER A 84 3.04 5.62 -2.81
C SER A 84 3.92 4.68 -2.00
N TYR A 85 5.24 4.97 -1.94
CA TYR A 85 6.19 4.21 -1.13
C TYR A 85 5.82 4.26 0.35
N ILE A 86 5.62 5.47 0.90
CA ILE A 86 5.21 5.69 2.30
C ILE A 86 3.92 4.91 2.60
N TYR A 87 2.90 5.02 1.74
CA TYR A 87 1.64 4.31 1.94
C TYR A 87 1.82 2.79 1.97
N ALA A 88 2.65 2.24 1.07
CA ALA A 88 2.94 0.80 1.03
C ALA A 88 3.62 0.33 2.31
N VAL A 89 4.61 1.08 2.82
CA VAL A 89 5.31 0.77 4.08
C VAL A 89 4.33 0.83 5.27
N CYS A 90 3.55 1.90 5.40
CA CYS A 90 2.55 2.03 6.47
C CYS A 90 1.56 0.87 6.45
N ARG A 91 1.06 0.51 5.25
CA ARG A 91 0.13 -0.60 5.09
C ARG A 91 0.74 -1.93 5.49
N GLN A 92 1.97 -2.20 5.09
CA GLN A 92 2.69 -3.43 5.42
C GLN A 92 2.93 -3.55 6.93
N ASN A 93 3.40 -2.48 7.58
CA ASN A 93 3.66 -2.45 9.01
C ASN A 93 2.36 -2.62 9.81
N TRP A 94 1.25 -1.97 9.39
CA TRP A 94 -0.05 -2.15 10.03
C TRP A 94 -0.57 -3.58 9.93
N LEU A 95 -0.48 -4.19 8.76
CA LEU A 95 -0.86 -5.60 8.57
C LEU A 95 -0.01 -6.54 9.41
N TYR A 96 1.30 -6.27 9.53
CA TYR A 96 2.18 -7.04 10.41
C TYR A 96 1.77 -6.89 11.89
N PHE A 97 1.48 -5.66 12.33
CA PHE A 97 1.01 -5.39 13.69
C PHE A 97 -0.30 -6.14 13.99
N LEU A 98 -1.29 -6.07 13.10
CA LEU A 98 -2.57 -6.77 13.26
C LEU A 98 -2.38 -8.30 13.32
N ARG A 99 -1.49 -8.85 12.52
CA ARG A 99 -1.16 -10.29 12.56
C ARG A 99 -0.51 -10.66 13.89
N LYS A 100 0.46 -9.86 14.36
CA LYS A 100 1.12 -10.09 15.64
C LYS A 100 0.12 -10.03 16.80
N GLN A 101 -0.78 -9.05 16.79
CA GLN A 101 -1.82 -8.91 17.81
C GLN A 101 -2.80 -10.10 17.81
N ARG A 102 -3.19 -10.60 16.64
CA ARG A 102 -4.00 -11.83 16.54
C ARG A 102 -3.26 -13.09 17.02
N LEU A 103 -1.96 -13.17 16.76
CA LEU A 103 -1.12 -14.30 17.21
C LEU A 103 -0.85 -14.26 18.71
N SER A 104 -0.80 -13.10 19.35
CA SER A 104 -0.66 -13.00 20.82
C SER A 104 -1.93 -13.40 21.57
N SER A 105 -3.06 -13.54 20.88
CA SER A 105 -4.30 -14.11 21.43
C SER A 105 -4.49 -15.59 21.09
N ILE A 106 -3.57 -16.22 20.38
CA ILE A 106 -3.57 -17.65 20.04
C ILE A 106 -2.12 -18.14 20.13
N ASP A 107 -1.89 -19.23 20.86
CA ASP A 107 -0.60 -19.84 21.18
C ASP A 107 0.44 -19.82 20.04
N LEU A 108 1.68 -19.50 20.46
CA LEU A 108 2.88 -19.42 19.63
C LEU A 108 3.29 -20.79 19.09
N THR A 109 3.02 -21.09 17.86
CA THR A 109 3.97 -21.90 17.06
C THR A 109 3.74 -21.67 15.55
N SER A 110 4.85 -21.31 14.89
CA SER A 110 5.04 -21.19 13.44
C SER A 110 4.36 -20.02 12.76
N LEU A 111 5.16 -19.05 12.38
CA LEU A 111 5.37 -18.57 11.00
C LEU A 111 6.27 -17.33 11.01
N VAL A 112 7.57 -17.57 10.85
CA VAL A 112 8.50 -16.57 10.31
C VAL A 112 8.17 -16.47 8.83
N ASP A 113 7.30 -15.55 8.45
CA ASP A 113 7.16 -15.16 7.05
C ASP A 113 8.20 -14.08 6.76
N THR A 114 9.28 -14.51 6.13
CA THR A 114 10.27 -13.70 5.44
C THR A 114 9.57 -12.61 4.63
N VAL A 115 9.96 -11.37 4.93
CA VAL A 115 9.67 -10.20 4.10
C VAL A 115 10.18 -10.51 2.69
N PRO A 116 9.35 -10.48 1.65
CA PRO A 116 9.86 -10.59 0.29
C PRO A 116 10.67 -9.32 0.01
N GLU A 117 11.96 -9.50 -0.09
CA GLU A 117 12.90 -8.57 -0.67
C GLU A 117 12.49 -8.29 -2.12
N GLU A 118 12.62 -7.01 -2.52
CA GLU A 118 12.48 -6.51 -3.88
C GLU A 118 11.09 -6.52 -4.54
N THR A 119 10.29 -5.52 -4.20
CA THR A 119 9.40 -4.96 -5.20
C THR A 119 10.15 -3.88 -5.99
N ARG A 120 10.72 -4.27 -7.14
CA ARG A 120 11.02 -3.28 -8.19
C ARG A 120 9.70 -2.58 -8.51
N PRO A 121 9.68 -1.25 -8.50
CA PRO A 121 8.46 -0.52 -8.81
C PRO A 121 8.11 -0.74 -10.28
N VAL A 122 6.95 -1.19 -10.48
CA VAL A 122 6.24 -1.07 -11.75
C VAL A 122 5.99 0.42 -11.96
N GLU A 123 6.32 0.95 -13.13
CA GLU A 123 5.88 2.27 -13.57
C GLU A 123 4.41 2.46 -13.17
N SER A 124 4.07 3.64 -12.64
CA SER A 124 2.75 3.90 -12.08
C SER A 124 1.67 3.67 -13.15
N LEU A 125 1.07 2.50 -13.13
CA LEU A 125 -0.08 2.17 -13.99
C LEU A 125 -1.22 3.13 -13.68
N THR A 126 -1.89 3.60 -14.71
CA THR A 126 -3.16 4.34 -14.54
C THR A 126 -4.24 3.40 -14.02
N ASP A 127 -5.29 3.95 -13.40
CA ASP A 127 -6.42 3.14 -12.90
C ASP A 127 -7.08 2.32 -14.00
N GLU A 128 -7.13 2.86 -15.23
CA GLU A 128 -7.65 2.19 -16.42
C GLU A 128 -6.77 0.99 -16.82
N GLN A 129 -5.44 1.19 -16.83
CA GLN A 129 -4.48 0.12 -17.12
C GLN A 129 -4.53 -0.99 -16.06
N LEU A 130 -4.64 -0.60 -14.78
CA LEU A 130 -4.79 -1.56 -13.69
C LEU A 130 -6.07 -2.39 -13.83
N ASN A 131 -7.20 -1.76 -14.14
CA ASN A 131 -8.47 -2.45 -14.35
C ASN A 131 -8.39 -3.41 -15.54
N ALA A 132 -7.81 -2.98 -16.68
CA ALA A 132 -7.60 -3.82 -17.85
C ALA A 132 -6.69 -5.04 -17.54
N LEU A 133 -5.70 -4.89 -16.66
CA LEU A 133 -4.87 -6.00 -16.22
C LEU A 133 -5.63 -6.97 -15.31
N LEU A 134 -6.45 -6.42 -14.39
CA LEU A 134 -7.27 -7.24 -13.50
C LEU A 134 -8.34 -8.03 -14.27
N ASP A 135 -8.85 -7.49 -15.36
CA ASP A 135 -9.85 -8.16 -16.21
C ASP A 135 -9.26 -9.35 -17.00
N LYS A 136 -7.93 -9.43 -17.15
CA LYS A 136 -7.24 -10.61 -17.69
C LYS A 136 -7.11 -11.79 -16.72
N LEU A 137 -7.47 -11.58 -15.45
CA LEU A 137 -7.48 -12.66 -14.45
C LEU A 137 -8.83 -13.36 -14.40
N ASP A 138 -8.80 -14.64 -14.03
CA ASP A 138 -10.02 -15.38 -13.70
C ASP A 138 -10.73 -14.77 -12.48
N GLN A 139 -12.04 -14.96 -12.41
CA GLN A 139 -12.90 -14.35 -11.39
C GLN A 139 -12.45 -14.67 -9.95
N VAL A 140 -12.04 -15.92 -9.69
CA VAL A 140 -11.58 -16.33 -8.35
C VAL A 140 -10.27 -15.64 -7.97
N SER A 141 -9.34 -15.49 -8.93
CA SER A 141 -8.09 -14.77 -8.73
C SER A 141 -8.32 -13.30 -8.49
N LYS A 142 -9.23 -12.66 -9.24
CA LYS A 142 -9.62 -11.26 -9.03
C LYS A 142 -10.24 -11.06 -7.65
N GLN A 143 -11.18 -11.92 -7.26
CA GLN A 143 -11.78 -11.90 -5.92
C GLN A 143 -10.75 -12.09 -4.82
N LEU A 144 -9.82 -13.04 -4.96
CA LEU A 144 -8.75 -13.28 -3.99
C LEU A 144 -7.91 -12.03 -3.76
N LEU A 145 -7.51 -11.32 -4.83
CA LEU A 145 -6.74 -10.09 -4.71
C LEU A 145 -7.55 -8.99 -4.03
N VAL A 146 -8.84 -8.84 -4.37
CA VAL A 146 -9.73 -7.86 -3.71
C VAL A 146 -9.88 -8.16 -2.23
N LEU A 147 -10.14 -9.42 -1.86
CA LEU A 147 -10.29 -9.83 -0.45
C LEU A 147 -8.99 -9.58 0.33
N PHE A 148 -7.84 -9.90 -0.26
CA PHE A 148 -6.55 -9.74 0.39
C PHE A 148 -6.11 -8.28 0.50
N TYR A 149 -6.20 -7.51 -0.61
CA TYR A 149 -5.64 -6.15 -0.67
C TYR A 149 -6.62 -5.06 -0.29
N TYR A 150 -7.92 -5.24 -0.54
CA TYR A 150 -8.95 -4.25 -0.23
C TYR A 150 -9.67 -4.53 1.08
N GLN A 151 -10.02 -5.80 1.34
CA GLN A 151 -10.75 -6.18 2.55
C GLN A 151 -9.82 -6.65 3.67
N ASN A 152 -8.49 -6.73 3.42
CA ASN A 152 -7.46 -7.14 4.39
C ASN A 152 -7.75 -8.47 5.10
N MET A 153 -8.45 -9.38 4.41
CA MET A 153 -8.74 -10.70 4.95
C MET A 153 -7.47 -11.54 5.04
N SER A 154 -7.38 -12.38 6.08
CA SER A 154 -6.32 -13.38 6.21
C SER A 154 -6.42 -14.43 5.11
N LEU A 155 -5.33 -15.15 4.83
CA LEU A 155 -5.35 -16.20 3.82
C LEU A 155 -6.25 -17.38 4.23
N GLU A 156 -6.44 -17.59 5.53
CA GLU A 156 -7.35 -18.58 6.12
C GLU A 156 -8.81 -18.19 5.81
N GLU A 157 -9.19 -16.95 6.09
CA GLU A 157 -10.53 -16.42 5.81
C GLU A 157 -10.84 -16.43 4.32
N ILE A 158 -9.84 -16.06 3.49
CA ILE A 158 -9.96 -16.09 2.03
C ILE A 158 -10.13 -17.53 1.53
N ALA A 159 -9.36 -18.49 2.07
CA ALA A 159 -9.48 -19.89 1.70
C ALA A 159 -10.89 -20.42 2.02
N ALA A 160 -11.42 -20.14 3.21
CA ALA A 160 -12.77 -20.50 3.58
C ALA A 160 -13.83 -19.84 2.66
N ARG A 161 -13.69 -18.54 2.37
CA ARG A 161 -14.66 -17.79 1.57
C ARG A 161 -14.68 -18.15 0.08
N LEU A 162 -13.52 -18.52 -0.47
CA LEU A 162 -13.38 -18.95 -1.88
C LEU A 162 -13.40 -20.46 -2.06
N ASN A 163 -13.75 -21.23 -1.01
CA ASN A 163 -13.76 -22.68 -1.01
C ASN A 163 -12.44 -23.30 -1.50
N LEU A 164 -11.31 -22.71 -1.05
CA LEU A 164 -9.99 -23.25 -1.31
C LEU A 164 -9.62 -24.25 -0.20
N THR A 165 -8.79 -25.22 -0.53
CA THR A 165 -8.44 -26.35 0.37
C THR A 165 -7.82 -25.88 1.69
N ASN A 166 -6.97 -24.85 1.65
CA ASN A 166 -6.29 -24.29 2.83
C ASN A 166 -5.66 -22.93 2.53
N ALA A 167 -5.15 -22.25 3.55
CA ALA A 167 -4.45 -20.97 3.45
C ALA A 167 -3.22 -21.03 2.53
N ASN A 168 -2.51 -22.16 2.50
CA ASN A 168 -1.35 -22.32 1.61
C ASN A 168 -1.77 -22.30 0.13
N THR A 169 -2.91 -22.92 -0.20
CA THR A 169 -3.49 -22.85 -1.55
C THR A 169 -3.82 -21.41 -1.93
N ALA A 170 -4.40 -20.63 -1.01
CA ALA A 170 -4.66 -19.22 -1.21
C ALA A 170 -3.36 -18.43 -1.41
N LYS A 171 -2.31 -18.71 -0.61
CA LYS A 171 -0.98 -18.09 -0.72
C LYS A 171 -0.34 -18.34 -2.09
N VAL A 172 -0.31 -19.60 -2.52
CA VAL A 172 0.24 -20.00 -3.82
C VAL A 172 -0.55 -19.36 -4.98
N ARG A 173 -1.88 -19.37 -4.88
CA ARG A 173 -2.73 -18.74 -5.91
C ARG A 173 -2.49 -17.23 -5.98
N LYS A 174 -2.41 -16.54 -4.83
CA LYS A 174 -2.04 -15.12 -4.77
C LYS A 174 -0.71 -14.84 -5.47
N PHE A 175 0.31 -15.63 -5.17
CA PHE A 175 1.62 -15.49 -5.79
C PHE A 175 1.57 -15.67 -7.32
N ARG A 176 0.87 -16.68 -7.81
CA ARG A 176 0.69 -16.92 -9.26
C ARG A 176 -0.06 -15.76 -9.92
N CYS A 177 -1.12 -15.24 -9.30
CA CYS A 177 -1.86 -14.08 -9.80
C CYS A 177 -0.98 -12.85 -9.94
N LEU A 178 -0.19 -12.54 -8.91
CA LEU A 178 0.72 -11.39 -8.94
C LEU A 178 1.80 -11.53 -10.02
N ASN A 179 2.37 -12.72 -10.18
CA ASN A 179 3.35 -12.98 -11.24
C ASN A 179 2.74 -12.84 -12.63
N ARG A 180 1.50 -13.32 -12.83
CA ARG A 180 0.78 -13.15 -14.11
C ARG A 180 0.52 -11.67 -14.39
N LEU A 181 0.07 -10.89 -13.40
CA LEU A 181 -0.10 -9.43 -13.53
C LEU A 181 1.22 -8.73 -13.88
N LYS A 182 2.33 -9.12 -13.23
CA LYS A 182 3.67 -8.57 -13.54
C LYS A 182 4.09 -8.88 -14.97
N GLN A 183 3.79 -10.07 -15.47
CA GLN A 183 4.07 -10.43 -16.87
C GLN A 183 3.23 -9.59 -17.83
N PHE A 184 1.93 -9.44 -17.57
CA PHE A 184 1.06 -8.62 -18.42
C PHE A 184 1.48 -7.14 -18.42
N ALA A 185 1.90 -6.60 -17.27
CA ALA A 185 2.38 -5.22 -17.16
C ALA A 185 3.70 -4.98 -17.91
N LYS A 186 4.56 -6.01 -18.06
CA LYS A 186 5.80 -5.90 -18.85
C LYS A 186 5.57 -5.90 -20.35
N CYS A 187 4.41 -6.37 -20.79
CA CYS A 187 4.03 -6.46 -22.20
C CYS A 187 3.18 -5.26 -22.67
N MET A 188 2.94 -4.28 -21.82
CA MET A 188 2.26 -3.02 -22.13
C MET A 188 3.26 -1.89 -22.33
#